data_0c3a2a114a23e53c6cb3be54e5d1615a
#
_entry.id   0c3a2a114a23e53c6cb3be54e5d1615a
#
_cell.length_a   1.000
_cell.length_b   1.000
_cell.length_c   1.000
_cell.angle_alpha   90.00
_cell.angle_beta   90.00
_cell.angle_gamma   90.00
#
_symmetry.space_group_name_H-M   'P 1'
#
loop_
_entity.id
_entity.type
_entity.pdbx_description
1 polymer ?
#
loop_
_entity_poly.entity_id
_entity_poly.type
_entity_poly.pdbx_seq_one_letter_code
_entity_poly.pdbx_strand_id
1 'polypeptide(L)'
;MTKKQILSVLAWALTLFILVGCGANVEASQSSDQQVQAALSEDHTNPEDFVWDSTDVTNIILSGTSITVEGDGAIADGSRVTIQLAGNYSFSGSLADGQIVVDTQDEDLVRLILNGVNISNSTSAPIYIANAEETMIVLADNTDNVVSDGAAYVFAEGEDEPNAAIFSKSNLTIYGTGTLTVIGNYNDAIGSKDGLVITSGTLIVTAVDDGIRGKDYLVVQDGSITVNAGGDGLKSDNEEDASMGYISIATGMINITAAGDAIQAETSVLISDGQFVLVTGGGSTSYISEDTSAKGIKGALNVQIDSGTFTIDSADDAVHSNGSIVVNGGTLTLLSGDDGIHADATLTINGGDTQITES
;
A
#
# COMPACT_ATOMS: atom_id res chain seq x y z
N MET A 1 65.11 -20.71 -72.82
CA MET A 1 64.52 -22.01 -73.00
C MET A 1 63.68 -22.31 -71.77
N THR A 2 62.42 -22.48 -71.73
CA THR A 2 61.37 -22.83 -72.68
C THR A 2 60.01 -22.51 -72.05
N LYS A 3 59.15 -21.95 -72.87
CA LYS A 3 57.68 -21.90 -72.77
C LYS A 3 57.02 -23.05 -72.02
N LYS A 4 55.95 -22.72 -71.37
CA LYS A 4 54.56 -23.25 -71.58
C LYS A 4 53.72 -22.92 -70.40
N GLN A 5 52.69 -22.39 -70.58
CA GLN A 5 51.39 -22.43 -71.16
C GLN A 5 50.33 -22.19 -70.06
N ILE A 6 49.59 -21.22 -70.35
CA ILE A 6 48.35 -20.76 -69.74
C ILE A 6 47.32 -21.91 -69.75
N LEU A 7 46.66 -22.15 -68.61
CA LEU A 7 45.36 -22.72 -68.58
C LEU A 7 44.47 -21.95 -67.60
N SER A 8 43.59 -21.21 -68.13
CA SER A 8 42.54 -20.50 -67.42
C SER A 8 41.54 -21.49 -66.87
N VAL A 9 41.35 -21.50 -65.56
CA VAL A 9 40.15 -22.09 -64.93
C VAL A 9 39.42 -20.96 -64.22
N LEU A 10 38.29 -20.58 -64.79
CA LEU A 10 37.31 -19.72 -64.15
C LEU A 10 36.70 -20.49 -62.95
N ALA A 11 37.12 -20.11 -61.76
CA ALA A 11 36.43 -20.55 -60.55
C ALA A 11 35.44 -19.45 -60.18
N TRP A 12 34.18 -19.74 -60.31
CA TRP A 12 33.10 -18.96 -59.75
C TRP A 12 33.20 -18.98 -58.24
N ALA A 13 33.68 -17.89 -57.64
CA ALA A 13 33.55 -17.68 -56.19
C ALA A 13 32.10 -17.25 -55.90
N LEU A 14 31.31 -18.22 -55.45
CA LEU A 14 29.99 -17.98 -54.86
C LEU A 14 30.24 -17.35 -53.50
N THR A 15 30.18 -16.02 -53.45
CA THR A 15 30.19 -15.28 -52.18
C THR A 15 28.87 -15.51 -51.47
N LEU A 16 28.87 -16.42 -50.53
CA LEU A 16 27.80 -16.63 -49.58
C LEU A 16 27.80 -15.43 -48.60
N PHE A 17 26.94 -14.43 -48.83
CA PHE A 17 26.66 -13.41 -47.83
C PHE A 17 25.89 -14.09 -46.69
N ILE A 18 26.59 -14.44 -45.62
CA ILE A 18 25.97 -14.73 -44.35
C ILE A 18 25.50 -13.38 -43.80
N LEU A 19 24.22 -13.08 -43.98
CA LEU A 19 23.50 -12.10 -43.19
C LEU A 19 23.50 -12.62 -41.74
N VAL A 20 24.50 -12.19 -40.97
CA VAL A 20 24.38 -12.18 -39.50
C VAL A 20 23.34 -11.12 -39.18
N GLY A 21 22.07 -11.52 -39.18
CA GLY A 21 21.04 -10.76 -38.52
C GLY A 21 21.42 -10.68 -37.06
N CYS A 22 21.89 -9.48 -36.62
CA CYS A 22 21.73 -9.12 -35.23
C CYS A 22 20.21 -9.19 -34.96
N GLY A 23 19.77 -10.33 -34.45
CA GLY A 23 18.54 -10.42 -33.68
C GLY A 23 18.81 -9.63 -32.42
N ALA A 24 18.54 -8.30 -32.45
CA ALA A 24 18.18 -7.62 -31.25
C ALA A 24 16.97 -8.43 -30.73
N ASN A 25 17.14 -9.11 -29.60
CA ASN A 25 16.02 -9.49 -28.78
C ASN A 25 15.31 -8.17 -28.46
N VAL A 26 14.31 -7.83 -29.23
CA VAL A 26 13.27 -6.91 -28.80
C VAL A 26 12.55 -7.76 -27.75
N GLU A 27 12.99 -7.67 -26.50
CA GLU A 27 12.12 -7.95 -25.39
C GLU A 27 10.92 -7.03 -25.65
N ALA A 28 9.80 -7.66 -26.01
CA ALA A 28 8.57 -6.91 -26.14
C ALA A 28 8.33 -6.30 -24.75
N SER A 29 8.52 -5.00 -24.62
CA SER A 29 8.12 -4.29 -23.41
C SER A 29 6.63 -4.61 -23.27
N GLN A 30 6.28 -5.32 -22.20
CA GLN A 30 4.88 -5.54 -21.87
C GLN A 30 4.25 -4.15 -21.75
N SER A 31 3.02 -4.00 -22.22
CA SER A 31 2.30 -2.75 -22.00
C SER A 31 2.16 -2.53 -20.49
N SER A 32 2.11 -1.28 -20.04
CA SER A 32 1.86 -0.94 -18.64
C SER A 32 0.68 -1.74 -18.06
N ASP A 33 -0.39 -1.89 -18.83
CA ASP A 33 -1.56 -2.71 -18.44
C ASP A 33 -1.23 -4.18 -18.17
N GLN A 34 -0.33 -4.78 -18.96
CA GLN A 34 0.08 -6.18 -18.75
C GLN A 34 0.98 -6.33 -17.51
N GLN A 35 1.81 -5.35 -17.22
CA GLN A 35 2.66 -5.35 -16.04
C GLN A 35 1.81 -5.19 -14.78
N VAL A 36 0.85 -4.25 -14.77
CA VAL A 36 -0.09 -4.07 -13.68
C VAL A 36 -0.95 -5.32 -13.47
N GLN A 37 -1.50 -5.93 -14.53
CA GLN A 37 -2.28 -7.17 -14.41
C GLN A 37 -1.43 -8.33 -13.88
N ALA A 38 -0.14 -8.40 -14.19
CA ALA A 38 0.77 -9.37 -13.62
C ALA A 38 0.98 -9.11 -12.11
N ALA A 39 1.28 -7.87 -11.72
CA ALA A 39 1.44 -7.49 -10.32
C ALA A 39 0.17 -7.72 -9.48
N LEU A 40 -1.02 -7.39 -10.02
CA LEU A 40 -2.32 -7.67 -9.39
C LEU A 40 -2.60 -9.18 -9.20
N SER A 41 -1.92 -10.05 -9.94
CA SER A 41 -2.04 -11.51 -9.81
C SER A 41 -1.00 -12.14 -8.86
N GLU A 42 -0.08 -11.35 -8.32
CA GLU A 42 0.89 -11.83 -7.35
C GLU A 42 0.23 -12.09 -6.00
N ASP A 43 0.61 -13.20 -5.39
CA ASP A 43 0.23 -13.49 -4.01
C ASP A 43 1.22 -12.79 -3.08
N HIS A 44 0.83 -11.62 -2.57
CA HIS A 44 1.64 -10.81 -1.66
C HIS A 44 1.71 -11.36 -0.24
N THR A 45 1.17 -12.55 -0.01
CA THR A 45 1.18 -13.21 1.29
C THR A 45 1.53 -14.67 1.15
N ASN A 46 2.39 -15.16 2.03
CA ASN A 46 2.67 -16.58 2.14
C ASN A 46 1.82 -17.17 3.28
N PRO A 47 0.93 -18.15 3.04
CA PRO A 47 0.10 -18.75 4.09
C PRO A 47 0.88 -19.33 5.26
N GLU A 48 2.14 -19.71 5.07
CA GLU A 48 3.01 -20.21 6.14
C GLU A 48 3.39 -19.12 7.14
N ASP A 49 3.39 -17.85 6.73
CA ASP A 49 3.73 -16.72 7.59
C ASP A 49 2.64 -16.37 8.62
N PHE A 50 1.42 -16.86 8.41
CA PHE A 50 0.32 -16.73 9.39
C PHE A 50 0.33 -17.85 10.45
N VAL A 51 1.24 -18.83 10.32
CA VAL A 51 1.36 -19.97 11.26
C VAL A 51 2.66 -19.84 12.03
N TRP A 52 2.57 -19.70 13.34
CA TRP A 52 3.72 -19.56 14.23
C TRP A 52 3.47 -20.24 15.58
N ASP A 53 4.58 -20.61 16.26
CA ASP A 53 4.50 -21.23 17.59
C ASP A 53 4.27 -20.16 18.66
N SER A 54 3.09 -20.17 19.27
CA SER A 54 2.73 -19.23 20.34
C SER A 54 3.53 -19.41 21.63
N THR A 55 4.37 -20.45 21.72
CA THR A 55 5.29 -20.65 22.86
C THR A 55 6.68 -20.07 22.61
N ASP A 56 6.99 -19.71 21.35
CA ASP A 56 8.22 -19.05 20.95
C ASP A 56 7.98 -17.55 20.75
N VAL A 57 7.77 -16.86 21.86
CA VAL A 57 7.42 -15.43 21.88
C VAL A 57 8.22 -14.70 22.92
N THR A 58 8.92 -13.65 22.52
CA THR A 58 9.51 -12.67 23.43
C THR A 58 8.41 -11.70 23.90
N ASN A 59 8.17 -11.67 25.23
CA ASN A 59 7.18 -10.76 25.79
C ASN A 59 7.79 -9.40 26.12
N ILE A 60 7.12 -8.33 25.68
CA ILE A 60 7.53 -6.95 25.90
C ILE A 60 6.42 -6.21 26.64
N ILE A 61 6.71 -5.83 27.89
CA ILE A 61 5.76 -5.18 28.78
C ILE A 61 6.05 -3.69 28.80
N LEU A 62 5.08 -2.91 28.35
CA LEU A 62 5.13 -1.45 28.30
C LEU A 62 4.57 -0.88 29.60
N SER A 63 5.37 -0.08 30.35
CA SER A 63 5.03 0.40 31.69
C SER A 63 5.24 1.91 31.81
N GLY A 64 4.45 2.69 31.08
CA GLY A 64 4.48 4.15 31.09
C GLY A 64 5.71 4.73 30.40
N THR A 65 6.85 4.79 31.09
CA THR A 65 8.11 5.33 30.56
C THR A 65 9.24 4.30 30.56
N SER A 66 8.92 3.04 30.80
CA SER A 66 9.89 1.94 30.84
C SER A 66 9.37 0.72 30.14
N ILE A 67 10.28 -0.12 29.66
CA ILE A 67 9.99 -1.35 28.93
C ILE A 67 10.73 -2.50 29.60
N THR A 68 10.03 -3.61 29.77
CA THR A 68 10.64 -4.88 30.24
C THR A 68 10.58 -5.88 29.07
N VAL A 69 11.70 -6.50 28.77
CA VAL A 69 11.82 -7.56 27.75
C VAL A 69 12.01 -8.89 28.49
N GLU A 70 11.16 -9.86 28.20
CA GLU A 70 11.21 -11.23 28.69
C GLU A 70 11.40 -12.20 27.52
N GLY A 71 12.65 -12.51 27.18
CA GLY A 71 13.08 -13.31 26.04
C GLY A 71 14.27 -12.68 25.32
N ASP A 72 14.54 -13.15 24.12
CA ASP A 72 15.68 -12.76 23.31
C ASP A 72 15.26 -11.90 22.11
N GLY A 73 16.24 -11.32 21.40
CA GLY A 73 16.05 -10.63 20.12
C GLY A 73 15.62 -9.17 20.24
N ALA A 74 15.33 -8.68 21.43
CA ALA A 74 14.96 -7.28 21.67
C ALA A 74 15.77 -6.65 22.79
N ILE A 75 16.09 -5.36 22.66
CA ILE A 75 16.81 -4.57 23.67
C ILE A 75 15.98 -3.32 24.01
N ALA A 76 15.69 -3.15 25.31
CA ALA A 76 15.05 -1.95 25.83
C ALA A 76 16.08 -0.95 26.36
N ASP A 77 15.88 0.34 26.03
CA ASP A 77 16.60 1.48 26.58
C ASP A 77 15.59 2.59 26.91
N GLY A 78 15.28 2.71 28.20
CA GLY A 78 14.24 3.63 28.67
C GLY A 78 12.86 3.31 28.11
N SER A 79 12.30 4.23 27.35
CA SER A 79 11.01 4.08 26.66
C SER A 79 11.13 3.66 25.17
N ARG A 80 12.33 3.22 24.75
CA ARG A 80 12.55 2.65 23.42
C ARG A 80 12.91 1.18 23.51
N VAL A 81 12.32 0.36 22.65
CA VAL A 81 12.74 -1.02 22.42
C VAL A 81 13.15 -1.19 20.96
N THR A 82 14.28 -1.87 20.74
CA THR A 82 14.77 -2.21 19.41
C THR A 82 14.77 -3.72 19.25
N ILE A 83 14.04 -4.19 18.24
CA ILE A 83 14.02 -5.57 17.78
C ILE A 83 15.21 -5.75 16.83
N GLN A 84 16.09 -6.68 17.16
CA GLN A 84 17.36 -6.89 16.46
C GLN A 84 17.46 -8.26 15.76
N LEU A 85 16.52 -9.16 16.02
CA LEU A 85 16.43 -10.46 15.39
C LEU A 85 15.03 -10.70 14.85
N ALA A 86 14.91 -11.54 13.83
CA ALA A 86 13.62 -12.07 13.40
C ALA A 86 12.96 -12.90 14.52
N GLY A 87 11.65 -13.01 14.51
CA GLY A 87 10.90 -13.75 15.52
C GLY A 87 9.56 -13.11 15.92
N ASN A 88 9.00 -13.62 17.02
CA ASN A 88 7.67 -13.22 17.49
C ASN A 88 7.78 -12.39 18.77
N TYR A 89 7.23 -11.19 18.78
CA TYR A 89 7.31 -10.22 19.88
C TYR A 89 5.91 -9.78 20.29
N SER A 90 5.50 -10.13 21.50
CA SER A 90 4.18 -9.76 22.04
C SER A 90 4.29 -8.53 22.92
N PHE A 91 3.59 -7.48 22.55
CA PHE A 91 3.56 -6.21 23.26
C PHE A 91 2.27 -6.07 24.06
N SER A 92 2.37 -5.67 25.30
CA SER A 92 1.21 -5.36 26.14
C SER A 92 1.44 -4.16 27.05
N GLY A 93 0.37 -3.44 27.40
CA GLY A 93 0.44 -2.29 28.30
C GLY A 93 0.55 -0.95 27.57
N SER A 94 1.12 0.06 28.20
CA SER A 94 1.14 1.42 27.63
C SER A 94 2.49 2.09 27.72
N LEU A 95 2.80 2.91 26.73
CA LEU A 95 4.01 3.70 26.60
C LEU A 95 3.63 5.15 26.25
N ALA A 96 3.81 6.05 27.20
CA ALA A 96 3.29 7.42 27.12
C ALA A 96 4.12 8.33 26.19
N ASP A 97 5.40 8.05 26.04
CA ASP A 97 6.30 8.73 25.10
C ASP A 97 7.47 7.79 24.81
N GLY A 98 7.31 6.95 23.80
CA GLY A 98 8.31 5.94 23.50
C GLY A 98 8.16 5.35 22.11
N GLN A 99 8.96 4.32 21.82
CA GLN A 99 9.11 3.83 20.46
C GLN A 99 9.40 2.33 20.43
N ILE A 100 8.75 1.63 19.52
CA ILE A 100 9.12 0.29 19.05
C ILE A 100 9.86 0.48 17.74
N VAL A 101 11.10 -0.02 17.66
CA VAL A 101 11.92 0.00 16.44
C VAL A 101 12.23 -1.43 16.02
N VAL A 102 12.06 -1.73 14.75
CA VAL A 102 12.57 -2.94 14.13
C VAL A 102 13.81 -2.55 13.31
N ASP A 103 14.96 -3.12 13.68
CA ASP A 103 16.23 -2.89 12.97
C ASP A 103 17.03 -4.18 13.02
N THR A 104 16.78 -5.07 12.07
CA THR A 104 17.41 -6.39 11.94
C THR A 104 17.97 -6.58 10.54
N GLN A 105 19.03 -7.39 10.45
CA GLN A 105 19.64 -7.85 9.20
C GLN A 105 19.22 -9.30 8.87
N ASP A 106 18.35 -9.90 9.69
CA ASP A 106 17.84 -11.23 9.44
C ASP A 106 16.92 -11.22 8.22
N GLU A 107 17.01 -12.26 7.42
CA GLU A 107 16.18 -12.49 6.23
C GLU A 107 14.84 -13.17 6.57
N ASP A 108 14.58 -13.43 7.86
CA ASP A 108 13.35 -14.03 8.35
C ASP A 108 12.38 -12.96 8.87
N LEU A 109 11.11 -13.33 9.00
CA LEU A 109 9.99 -12.46 9.35
C LEU A 109 10.03 -11.98 10.81
N VAL A 110 9.70 -10.71 11.01
CA VAL A 110 9.43 -10.11 12.33
C VAL A 110 7.92 -9.99 12.55
N ARG A 111 7.39 -10.58 13.64
CA ARG A 111 5.98 -10.41 14.03
C ARG A 111 5.86 -9.54 15.29
N LEU A 112 5.17 -8.42 15.14
CA LEU A 112 4.81 -7.53 16.23
C LEU A 112 3.36 -7.82 16.66
N ILE A 113 3.19 -8.59 17.73
CA ILE A 113 1.88 -8.97 18.23
C ILE A 113 1.38 -7.89 19.20
N LEU A 114 0.42 -7.09 18.76
CA LEU A 114 -0.19 -6.05 19.59
C LEU A 114 -1.30 -6.68 20.45
N ASN A 115 -1.04 -6.77 21.74
CA ASN A 115 -1.91 -7.44 22.70
C ASN A 115 -2.41 -6.45 23.77
N GLY A 116 -3.25 -5.51 23.36
CA GLY A 116 -3.81 -4.48 24.23
C GLY A 116 -2.80 -3.38 24.55
N VAL A 117 -2.21 -2.77 23.53
CA VAL A 117 -1.23 -1.70 23.68
C VAL A 117 -1.85 -0.31 23.53
N ASN A 118 -1.25 0.66 24.25
CA ASN A 118 -1.47 2.08 24.01
C ASN A 118 -0.11 2.78 23.96
N ILE A 119 0.32 3.15 22.76
CA ILE A 119 1.68 3.68 22.51
C ILE A 119 1.55 5.08 21.92
N SER A 120 2.26 6.04 22.52
CA SER A 120 2.41 7.36 21.92
C SER A 120 3.89 7.76 21.85
N ASN A 121 4.22 8.64 20.90
CA ASN A 121 5.51 9.27 20.76
C ASN A 121 5.33 10.73 20.36
N SER A 122 5.94 11.66 21.10
CA SER A 122 5.73 13.10 20.88
C SER A 122 6.58 13.67 19.75
N THR A 123 7.61 12.96 19.27
CA THR A 123 8.64 13.52 18.38
C THR A 123 9.03 12.61 17.21
N SER A 124 8.41 11.43 17.06
CA SER A 124 8.71 10.45 16.00
C SER A 124 7.59 9.43 15.87
N ALA A 125 7.73 8.49 14.95
CA ALA A 125 6.84 7.33 14.83
C ALA A 125 6.88 6.45 16.08
N PRO A 126 5.75 6.15 16.73
CA PRO A 126 5.68 5.18 17.83
C PRO A 126 6.09 3.76 17.41
N ILE A 127 5.78 3.35 16.16
CA ILE A 127 6.25 2.09 15.58
C ILE A 127 7.02 2.41 14.31
N TYR A 128 8.32 2.07 14.30
CA TYR A 128 9.23 2.34 13.20
C TYR A 128 9.97 1.08 12.78
N ILE A 129 9.67 0.58 11.60
CA ILE A 129 10.40 -0.49 10.93
C ILE A 129 11.49 0.18 10.09
N ALA A 130 12.71 0.27 10.68
CA ALA A 130 13.85 0.91 10.05
C ALA A 130 14.55 -0.02 9.07
N ASN A 131 14.57 -1.33 9.38
CA ASN A 131 15.15 -2.36 8.54
C ASN A 131 14.62 -3.73 8.97
N ALA A 132 14.07 -4.49 8.03
CA ALA A 132 13.70 -5.90 8.11
C ALA A 132 13.47 -6.41 6.68
N GLU A 133 13.44 -7.71 6.45
CA GLU A 133 12.98 -8.28 5.18
C GLU A 133 11.47 -8.07 5.06
N GLU A 134 10.72 -8.48 6.05
CA GLU A 134 9.28 -8.28 6.16
C GLU A 134 8.88 -8.13 7.64
N THR A 135 7.86 -7.30 7.89
CA THR A 135 7.26 -7.16 9.21
C THR A 135 5.76 -7.40 9.15
N MET A 136 5.25 -8.22 10.09
CA MET A 136 3.82 -8.37 10.30
C MET A 136 3.38 -7.74 11.62
N ILE A 137 2.34 -6.93 11.59
CA ILE A 137 1.61 -6.48 12.78
C ILE A 137 0.40 -7.39 12.98
N VAL A 138 0.41 -8.11 14.11
CA VAL A 138 -0.65 -9.05 14.49
C VAL A 138 -1.56 -8.40 15.53
N LEU A 139 -2.83 -8.26 15.21
CA LEU A 139 -3.84 -7.76 16.14
C LEU A 139 -4.40 -8.93 16.95
N ALA A 140 -3.94 -9.08 18.19
CA ALA A 140 -4.36 -10.19 19.04
C ALA A 140 -5.87 -10.19 19.28
N ASP A 141 -6.44 -11.38 19.46
CA ASP A 141 -7.87 -11.57 19.59
C ASP A 141 -8.48 -10.78 20.76
N ASN A 142 -9.59 -10.10 20.51
CA ASN A 142 -10.35 -9.34 21.51
C ASN A 142 -9.51 -8.24 22.19
N THR A 143 -8.57 -7.63 21.49
CA THR A 143 -7.77 -6.51 22.01
C THR A 143 -8.08 -5.22 21.27
N ASP A 144 -7.96 -4.12 22.01
CA ASP A 144 -7.96 -2.77 21.46
C ASP A 144 -6.55 -2.21 21.56
N ASN A 145 -5.97 -1.82 20.45
CA ASN A 145 -4.63 -1.29 20.33
C ASN A 145 -4.66 0.15 19.84
N VAL A 146 -3.89 1.03 20.44
CA VAL A 146 -3.82 2.44 20.08
C VAL A 146 -2.38 2.85 19.83
N VAL A 147 -2.14 3.48 18.69
CA VAL A 147 -0.85 4.06 18.29
C VAL A 147 -1.08 5.51 17.89
N SER A 148 -0.35 6.45 18.50
CA SER A 148 -0.51 7.87 18.22
C SER A 148 0.84 8.58 18.23
N ASP A 149 1.14 9.35 17.22
CA ASP A 149 2.31 10.21 17.18
C ASP A 149 2.02 11.63 17.69
N GLY A 150 3.05 12.48 17.68
CA GLY A 150 2.97 13.90 18.01
C GLY A 150 2.88 14.76 16.75
N ALA A 151 2.41 16.00 16.92
CA ALA A 151 2.23 16.94 15.82
C ALA A 151 3.55 17.50 15.22
N ALA A 152 4.71 17.13 15.75
CA ALA A 152 6.01 17.60 15.25
C ALA A 152 7.08 16.53 15.46
N TYR A 153 7.81 16.20 14.41
CA TYR A 153 8.90 15.24 14.48
C TYR A 153 10.27 15.93 14.63
N VAL A 154 11.20 15.22 15.23
CA VAL A 154 12.59 15.65 15.37
C VAL A 154 13.46 14.69 14.57
N PHE A 155 14.01 15.18 13.47
CA PHE A 155 14.87 14.40 12.58
C PHE A 155 16.35 14.63 12.86
N ALA A 156 17.18 13.64 12.52
CA ALA A 156 18.60 13.88 12.36
C ALA A 156 18.89 14.80 11.17
N GLU A 157 20.07 15.41 11.14
CA GLU A 157 20.43 16.30 10.04
C GLU A 157 20.43 15.56 8.68
N GLY A 158 19.58 16.02 7.75
CA GLY A 158 19.44 15.45 6.41
C GLY A 158 18.43 14.32 6.29
N GLU A 159 17.75 13.94 7.40
CA GLU A 159 16.68 12.96 7.39
C GLU A 159 15.30 13.64 7.38
N ASP A 160 14.35 13.03 6.69
CA ASP A 160 12.94 13.44 6.62
C ASP A 160 11.96 12.30 6.94
N GLU A 161 12.48 11.14 7.38
CA GLU A 161 11.73 9.96 7.76
C GLU A 161 12.06 9.53 9.20
N PRO A 162 11.11 8.86 9.89
CA PRO A 162 9.77 8.43 9.47
C PRO A 162 8.80 9.60 9.29
N ASN A 163 7.71 9.39 8.53
CA ASN A 163 6.66 10.40 8.32
C ASN A 163 5.23 9.88 8.59
N ALA A 164 5.09 8.78 9.31
CA ALA A 164 3.80 8.21 9.72
C ALA A 164 3.88 7.71 11.17
N ALA A 165 2.73 7.58 11.83
CA ALA A 165 2.67 7.04 13.19
C ALA A 165 3.08 5.54 13.23
N ILE A 166 2.73 4.77 12.23
CA ILE A 166 3.31 3.45 11.94
C ILE A 166 4.05 3.58 10.61
N PHE A 167 5.36 3.50 10.64
CA PHE A 167 6.19 3.70 9.45
C PHE A 167 7.10 2.51 9.19
N SER A 168 7.07 2.00 7.96
CA SER A 168 7.94 0.91 7.50
C SER A 168 8.78 1.33 6.30
N LYS A 169 10.06 0.91 6.31
CA LYS A 169 10.96 0.99 5.14
C LYS A 169 10.97 -0.28 4.30
N SER A 170 10.23 -1.31 4.73
CA SER A 170 10.10 -2.60 4.05
C SER A 170 8.64 -3.04 4.01
N ASN A 171 8.37 -4.19 3.38
CA ASN A 171 7.03 -4.76 3.30
C ASN A 171 6.37 -4.87 4.69
N LEU A 172 5.13 -4.43 4.77
CA LEU A 172 4.32 -4.42 5.99
C LEU A 172 3.00 -5.16 5.77
N THR A 173 2.75 -6.17 6.60
CA THR A 173 1.45 -6.86 6.61
C THR A 173 0.73 -6.61 7.94
N ILE A 174 -0.57 -6.31 7.91
CA ILE A 174 -1.41 -6.14 9.10
C ILE A 174 -2.52 -7.19 9.07
N TYR A 175 -2.66 -7.96 10.15
CA TYR A 175 -3.71 -8.97 10.27
C TYR A 175 -4.13 -9.26 11.70
N GLY A 176 -5.20 -10.04 11.85
CA GLY A 176 -5.73 -10.50 13.15
C GLY A 176 -7.19 -10.14 13.31
N THR A 177 -7.73 -10.34 14.52
CA THR A 177 -9.16 -10.10 14.82
C THR A 177 -9.37 -8.93 15.78
N GLY A 178 -8.30 -8.38 16.33
CA GLY A 178 -8.34 -7.22 17.22
C GLY A 178 -8.61 -5.90 16.49
N THR A 179 -8.67 -4.83 17.27
CA THR A 179 -8.80 -3.45 16.77
C THR A 179 -7.46 -2.72 16.86
N LEU A 180 -7.14 -1.96 15.81
CA LEU A 180 -6.02 -1.04 15.79
C LEU A 180 -6.53 0.38 15.47
N THR A 181 -6.38 1.28 16.44
CA THR A 181 -6.61 2.71 16.24
C THR A 181 -5.27 3.40 16.03
N VAL A 182 -5.11 4.08 14.88
CA VAL A 182 -3.91 4.85 14.56
C VAL A 182 -4.25 6.31 14.38
N ILE A 183 -3.51 7.18 15.07
CA ILE A 183 -3.70 8.63 15.01
C ILE A 183 -2.38 9.26 14.57
N GLY A 184 -2.29 9.61 13.29
CA GLY A 184 -1.21 10.35 12.67
C GLY A 184 -1.44 11.85 12.83
N ASN A 185 -0.79 12.46 13.82
CA ASN A 185 -0.90 13.89 14.09
C ASN A 185 0.15 14.71 13.35
N TYR A 186 1.20 14.08 12.84
CA TYR A 186 2.26 14.74 12.08
C TYR A 186 1.98 14.77 10.58
N ASN A 187 1.77 13.61 9.98
CA ASN A 187 1.56 13.43 8.55
C ASN A 187 0.63 12.22 8.32
N ASP A 188 1.13 11.11 7.76
CA ASP A 188 0.36 9.90 7.52
C ASP A 188 0.09 9.12 8.82
N ALA A 189 -0.93 8.30 8.84
CA ALA A 189 -1.14 7.42 9.98
C ALA A 189 -0.37 6.11 9.84
N ILE A 190 -0.48 5.42 8.70
CA ILE A 190 0.23 4.18 8.40
C ILE A 190 0.91 4.34 7.04
N GLY A 191 2.25 4.19 7.01
CA GLY A 191 3.03 4.30 5.78
C GLY A 191 4.03 3.17 5.62
N SER A 192 4.11 2.58 4.41
CA SER A 192 5.19 1.72 3.97
C SER A 192 5.87 2.30 2.74
N LYS A 193 7.20 2.23 2.68
CA LYS A 193 7.98 2.62 1.50
C LYS A 193 8.02 1.54 0.42
N ASP A 194 7.67 0.34 0.80
CA ASP A 194 7.47 -0.79 -0.09
C ASP A 194 5.96 -1.15 -0.12
N GLY A 195 5.61 -2.41 -0.17
CA GLY A 195 4.22 -2.85 -0.15
C GLY A 195 3.57 -2.80 1.23
N LEU A 196 2.25 -2.63 1.24
CA LEU A 196 1.43 -2.75 2.44
C LEU A 196 0.25 -3.67 2.17
N VAL A 197 0.09 -4.69 3.01
CA VAL A 197 -1.00 -5.67 2.91
C VAL A 197 -1.85 -5.65 4.18
N ILE A 198 -3.16 -5.55 4.03
CA ILE A 198 -4.14 -5.72 5.11
C ILE A 198 -4.95 -6.97 4.79
N THR A 199 -4.77 -8.02 5.58
CA THR A 199 -5.49 -9.27 5.33
C THR A 199 -6.76 -9.40 6.16
N SER A 200 -6.83 -8.73 7.31
CA SER A 200 -7.99 -8.75 8.21
C SER A 200 -7.82 -7.75 9.36
N GLY A 201 -8.82 -7.64 10.22
CA GLY A 201 -8.81 -6.81 11.42
C GLY A 201 -9.76 -5.62 11.35
N THR A 202 -9.82 -4.89 12.45
CA THR A 202 -10.55 -3.61 12.51
C THR A 202 -9.54 -2.46 12.63
N LEU A 203 -9.48 -1.62 11.61
CA LEU A 203 -8.59 -0.45 11.57
C LEU A 203 -9.41 0.82 11.66
N ILE A 204 -9.06 1.69 12.61
CA ILE A 204 -9.64 3.02 12.79
C ILE A 204 -8.51 4.02 12.67
N VAL A 205 -8.50 4.78 11.59
CA VAL A 205 -7.34 5.59 11.20
C VAL A 205 -7.76 7.06 11.12
N THR A 206 -6.94 7.93 11.71
CA THR A 206 -7.05 9.38 11.55
C THR A 206 -5.67 9.92 11.19
N ALA A 207 -5.56 10.75 10.17
CA ALA A 207 -4.32 11.33 9.70
C ALA A 207 -4.45 12.82 9.38
N VAL A 208 -3.35 13.55 9.54
CA VAL A 208 -3.23 14.96 9.08
C VAL A 208 -3.09 14.99 7.56
N ASP A 209 -2.39 14.01 6.99
CA ASP A 209 -2.22 13.81 5.56
C ASP A 209 -2.86 12.47 5.15
N ASP A 210 -2.12 11.52 4.57
CA ASP A 210 -2.68 10.29 4.05
C ASP A 210 -3.02 9.28 5.16
N GLY A 211 -4.14 8.59 5.01
CA GLY A 211 -4.60 7.62 6.00
C GLY A 211 -3.73 6.37 6.03
N ILE A 212 -3.72 5.61 4.95
CA ILE A 212 -2.96 4.37 4.78
C ILE A 212 -2.26 4.40 3.43
N ARG A 213 -0.92 4.35 3.46
CA ARG A 213 -0.09 4.43 2.27
C ARG A 213 0.85 3.24 2.15
N GLY A 214 0.79 2.54 1.03
CA GLY A 214 1.82 1.59 0.59
C GLY A 214 2.42 2.09 -0.72
N LYS A 215 3.70 2.50 -0.73
CA LYS A 215 4.28 3.15 -1.91
C LYS A 215 4.19 2.26 -3.14
N ASP A 216 4.68 1.03 -3.04
CA ASP A 216 4.73 0.11 -4.18
C ASP A 216 3.36 -0.49 -4.48
N TYR A 217 2.65 -0.89 -3.46
CA TYR A 217 1.28 -1.36 -3.55
C TYR A 217 0.55 -1.29 -2.22
N LEU A 218 -0.76 -1.18 -2.28
CA LEU A 218 -1.65 -1.36 -1.15
C LEU A 218 -2.67 -2.46 -1.48
N VAL A 219 -2.59 -3.57 -0.74
CA VAL A 219 -3.50 -4.71 -0.92
C VAL A 219 -4.39 -4.86 0.29
N VAL A 220 -5.70 -4.89 0.08
CA VAL A 220 -6.70 -5.19 1.12
C VAL A 220 -7.39 -6.50 0.75
N GLN A 221 -7.13 -7.55 1.52
CA GLN A 221 -7.78 -8.85 1.30
C GLN A 221 -9.14 -8.91 1.98
N ASP A 222 -9.25 -8.38 3.20
CA ASP A 222 -10.49 -8.26 3.99
C ASP A 222 -10.27 -7.27 5.15
N GLY A 223 -11.31 -7.00 5.93
CA GLY A 223 -11.25 -6.20 7.16
C GLY A 223 -12.33 -5.13 7.25
N SER A 224 -12.38 -4.47 8.40
CA SER A 224 -13.21 -3.29 8.63
C SER A 224 -12.30 -2.07 8.78
N ILE A 225 -12.27 -1.23 7.76
CA ILE A 225 -11.34 -0.09 7.68
C ILE A 225 -12.15 1.20 7.71
N THR A 226 -11.88 2.04 8.70
CA THR A 226 -12.46 3.39 8.80
C THR A 226 -11.33 4.40 8.79
N VAL A 227 -11.33 5.33 7.83
CA VAL A 227 -10.29 6.35 7.65
C VAL A 227 -10.91 7.74 7.69
N ASN A 228 -10.24 8.66 8.42
CA ASN A 228 -10.47 10.09 8.35
C ASN A 228 -9.12 10.77 8.06
N ALA A 229 -8.94 11.26 6.84
CA ALA A 229 -7.66 11.76 6.33
C ALA A 229 -7.78 13.24 5.89
N GLY A 230 -6.74 14.00 6.16
CA GLY A 230 -6.57 15.37 5.65
C GLY A 230 -6.01 15.39 4.22
N GLY A 231 -5.36 14.32 3.78
CA GLY A 231 -4.95 13.99 2.41
C GLY A 231 -5.83 12.90 1.82
N ASP A 232 -5.21 11.86 1.26
CA ASP A 232 -5.88 10.72 0.66
C ASP A 232 -6.21 9.63 1.71
N GLY A 233 -7.29 8.88 1.48
CA GLY A 233 -7.69 7.82 2.39
C GLY A 233 -6.80 6.59 2.32
N LEU A 234 -6.80 5.91 1.18
CA LEU A 234 -5.92 4.81 0.79
C LEU A 234 -5.09 5.25 -0.40
N LYS A 235 -3.76 5.08 -0.32
CA LYS A 235 -2.83 5.60 -1.33
C LYS A 235 -1.77 4.59 -1.73
N SER A 236 -1.45 4.57 -3.04
CA SER A 236 -0.24 3.93 -3.58
C SER A 236 0.34 4.81 -4.68
N ASP A 237 1.60 5.22 -4.53
CA ASP A 237 2.17 6.33 -5.28
C ASP A 237 3.59 6.08 -5.81
N ASN A 238 3.94 4.84 -6.16
CA ASN A 238 5.20 4.58 -6.85
C ASN A 238 5.13 5.07 -8.29
N GLU A 239 5.84 6.17 -8.58
CA GLU A 239 6.01 6.75 -9.91
C GLU A 239 7.24 6.19 -10.65
N GLU A 240 8.11 5.43 -9.97
CA GLU A 240 9.41 5.00 -10.50
C GLU A 240 9.31 3.66 -11.26
N ASP A 241 8.42 2.76 -10.82
CA ASP A 241 8.18 1.46 -11.43
C ASP A 241 6.74 1.35 -11.92
N ALA A 242 6.56 1.25 -13.23
CA ALA A 242 5.25 1.17 -13.87
C ALA A 242 4.46 -0.12 -13.53
N SER A 243 5.08 -1.10 -12.88
CA SER A 243 4.39 -2.29 -12.36
C SER A 243 3.90 -2.12 -10.92
N MET A 244 4.27 -1.04 -10.28
CA MET A 244 3.93 -0.69 -8.90
C MET A 244 2.92 0.48 -8.85
N GLY A 245 2.69 1.06 -7.67
CA GLY A 245 1.78 2.18 -7.49
C GLY A 245 0.30 1.79 -7.64
N TYR A 246 -0.08 0.56 -7.31
CA TYR A 246 -1.46 0.08 -7.47
C TYR A 246 -2.15 -0.24 -6.14
N ILE A 247 -3.48 -0.23 -6.19
CA ILE A 247 -4.33 -0.67 -5.08
C ILE A 247 -5.19 -1.86 -5.54
N SER A 248 -5.18 -2.94 -4.76
CA SER A 248 -6.04 -4.11 -4.97
C SER A 248 -6.89 -4.38 -3.73
N ILE A 249 -8.20 -4.45 -3.90
CA ILE A 249 -9.15 -4.73 -2.82
C ILE A 249 -9.97 -5.96 -3.19
N ALA A 250 -9.76 -7.06 -2.45
CA ALA A 250 -10.50 -8.29 -2.68
C ALA A 250 -11.91 -8.21 -2.08
N THR A 251 -12.03 -7.75 -0.84
CA THR A 251 -13.29 -7.49 -0.15
C THR A 251 -13.05 -6.60 1.09
N GLY A 252 -14.08 -6.37 1.90
CA GLY A 252 -14.02 -5.67 3.18
C GLY A 252 -15.13 -4.64 3.36
N MET A 253 -15.19 -4.04 4.56
CA MET A 253 -16.00 -2.86 4.85
C MET A 253 -15.10 -1.63 4.94
N ILE A 254 -15.19 -0.74 3.98
CA ILE A 254 -14.29 0.40 3.84
C ILE A 254 -15.09 1.70 3.90
N ASN A 255 -14.86 2.47 4.96
CA ASN A 255 -15.48 3.76 5.19
C ASN A 255 -14.39 4.84 5.21
N ILE A 256 -14.41 5.78 4.27
CA ILE A 256 -13.40 6.81 4.15
C ILE A 256 -14.05 8.18 4.11
N THR A 257 -13.52 9.08 4.92
CA THR A 257 -13.71 10.52 4.76
C THR A 257 -12.34 11.14 4.54
N ALA A 258 -12.12 11.76 3.40
CA ALA A 258 -10.84 12.33 3.00
C ALA A 258 -11.00 13.76 2.49
N ALA A 259 -10.02 14.61 2.70
CA ALA A 259 -10.03 15.92 2.06
C ALA A 259 -9.50 15.82 0.62
N GLY A 260 -8.58 14.88 0.36
CA GLY A 260 -8.11 14.42 -0.95
C GLY A 260 -8.98 13.31 -1.53
N ASP A 261 -8.37 12.40 -2.27
CA ASP A 261 -9.03 11.24 -2.89
C ASP A 261 -9.31 10.15 -1.83
N ALA A 262 -10.43 9.42 -1.92
CA ALA A 262 -10.66 8.36 -0.95
C ALA A 262 -9.78 7.13 -1.23
N ILE A 263 -9.63 6.75 -2.50
CA ILE A 263 -8.76 5.67 -2.96
C ILE A 263 -7.98 6.20 -4.15
N GLN A 264 -6.63 6.32 -4.03
CA GLN A 264 -5.76 6.87 -5.06
C GLN A 264 -4.61 5.92 -5.37
N ALA A 265 -4.47 5.54 -6.63
CA ALA A 265 -3.35 4.76 -7.14
C ALA A 265 -2.65 5.48 -8.30
N GLU A 266 -1.31 5.46 -8.29
CA GLU A 266 -0.49 5.99 -9.38
C GLU A 266 -0.64 5.19 -10.68
N THR A 267 -0.98 3.91 -10.56
CA THR A 267 -1.26 3.08 -11.73
C THR A 267 -2.70 2.61 -11.74
N SER A 268 -3.07 1.59 -11.02
CA SER A 268 -4.39 0.96 -11.15
C SER A 268 -5.07 0.71 -9.82
N VAL A 269 -6.39 0.85 -9.82
CA VAL A 269 -7.27 0.40 -8.74
C VAL A 269 -8.09 -0.79 -9.22
N LEU A 270 -7.95 -1.94 -8.53
CA LEU A 270 -8.76 -3.13 -8.77
C LEU A 270 -9.62 -3.44 -7.53
N ILE A 271 -10.92 -3.49 -7.70
CA ILE A 271 -11.86 -3.86 -6.65
C ILE A 271 -12.67 -5.07 -7.09
N SER A 272 -12.46 -6.20 -6.39
CA SER A 272 -13.16 -7.44 -6.71
C SER A 272 -14.55 -7.49 -6.04
N ASP A 273 -14.66 -7.06 -4.78
CA ASP A 273 -15.91 -6.98 -4.02
C ASP A 273 -15.76 -6.07 -2.80
N GLY A 274 -16.80 -5.88 -1.99
CA GLY A 274 -16.76 -5.15 -0.73
C GLY A 274 -17.92 -4.16 -0.54
N GLN A 275 -17.89 -3.46 0.60
CA GLN A 275 -18.83 -2.40 0.92
C GLN A 275 -18.07 -1.10 1.17
N PHE A 276 -18.42 -0.07 0.41
CA PHE A 276 -17.71 1.20 0.40
C PHE A 276 -18.64 2.36 0.70
N VAL A 277 -18.24 3.19 1.67
CA VAL A 277 -18.82 4.51 1.91
C VAL A 277 -17.68 5.52 1.84
N LEU A 278 -17.65 6.30 0.78
CA LEU A 278 -16.55 7.21 0.49
C LEU A 278 -17.09 8.65 0.42
N VAL A 279 -16.49 9.55 1.20
CA VAL A 279 -16.81 10.98 1.17
C VAL A 279 -15.51 11.77 0.98
N THR A 280 -15.44 12.58 -0.06
CA THR A 280 -14.21 13.32 -0.40
C THR A 280 -14.48 14.81 -0.61
N GLY A 281 -13.53 15.65 -0.18
CA GLY A 281 -13.62 17.09 -0.32
C GLY A 281 -14.84 17.75 0.37
N GLY A 282 -15.51 17.01 1.28
CA GLY A 282 -16.74 17.45 1.95
C GLY A 282 -18.05 17.12 1.19
N GLY A 283 -17.97 16.27 0.16
CA GLY A 283 -19.10 15.77 -0.63
C GLY A 283 -19.44 16.65 -1.84
N SER A 284 -20.32 16.15 -2.69
CA SER A 284 -20.69 16.67 -4.02
C SER A 284 -21.22 18.12 -4.03
N THR A 285 -21.73 18.60 -2.91
CA THR A 285 -22.20 20.00 -2.81
C THR A 285 -21.12 20.97 -2.35
N SER A 286 -19.91 20.48 -2.09
CA SER A 286 -18.78 21.29 -1.61
C SER A 286 -18.01 21.88 -2.80
N TYR A 287 -17.52 23.10 -2.60
CA TYR A 287 -16.62 23.72 -3.58
C TYR A 287 -15.17 23.40 -3.23
N ILE A 288 -14.44 22.89 -4.20
CA ILE A 288 -12.99 22.70 -4.16
C ILE A 288 -12.29 23.60 -5.18
N SER A 289 -11.01 23.91 -4.99
CA SER A 289 -10.24 24.65 -5.98
C SER A 289 -9.90 23.75 -7.18
N GLU A 290 -9.71 24.36 -8.37
CA GLU A 290 -9.33 23.63 -9.59
C GLU A 290 -8.03 22.82 -9.46
N ASP A 291 -7.17 23.16 -8.49
CA ASP A 291 -5.91 22.47 -8.22
C ASP A 291 -6.06 21.33 -7.18
N THR A 292 -7.25 21.11 -6.64
CA THR A 292 -7.51 20.11 -5.60
C THR A 292 -8.14 18.87 -6.23
N SER A 293 -7.56 17.68 -5.97
CA SER A 293 -8.18 16.39 -6.28
C SER A 293 -8.98 15.93 -5.06
N ALA A 294 -10.23 15.56 -5.23
CA ALA A 294 -11.10 15.01 -4.18
C ALA A 294 -12.06 13.98 -4.79
N LYS A 295 -11.47 12.99 -5.46
CA LYS A 295 -12.19 11.93 -6.17
C LYS A 295 -12.54 10.77 -5.24
N GLY A 296 -13.63 10.10 -5.53
CA GLY A 296 -13.97 8.90 -4.75
C GLY A 296 -12.98 7.78 -4.97
N ILE A 297 -12.78 7.37 -6.22
CA ILE A 297 -11.81 6.34 -6.64
C ILE A 297 -11.03 6.88 -7.83
N LYS A 298 -9.68 6.87 -7.73
CA LYS A 298 -8.78 7.36 -8.76
C LYS A 298 -7.68 6.36 -9.07
N GLY A 299 -7.58 5.95 -10.32
CA GLY A 299 -6.45 5.19 -10.84
C GLY A 299 -5.88 5.89 -12.06
N ALA A 300 -4.60 6.25 -12.05
CA ALA A 300 -4.05 7.02 -13.17
C ALA A 300 -4.07 6.24 -14.50
N LEU A 301 -3.86 4.93 -14.49
CA LEU A 301 -3.92 4.10 -15.68
C LEU A 301 -5.28 3.40 -15.85
N ASN A 302 -5.75 2.74 -14.78
CA ASN A 302 -6.97 1.94 -14.87
C ASN A 302 -7.75 1.94 -13.56
N VAL A 303 -9.08 1.86 -13.65
CA VAL A 303 -9.96 1.47 -12.55
C VAL A 303 -10.80 0.28 -13.01
N GLN A 304 -10.76 -0.82 -12.26
CA GLN A 304 -11.63 -1.97 -12.49
C GLN A 304 -12.47 -2.27 -11.26
N ILE A 305 -13.78 -2.38 -11.44
CA ILE A 305 -14.74 -2.75 -10.41
C ILE A 305 -15.48 -4.01 -10.90
N ASP A 306 -15.21 -5.15 -10.22
CA ASP A 306 -15.83 -6.43 -10.58
C ASP A 306 -17.18 -6.63 -9.90
N SER A 307 -17.30 -6.22 -8.64
CA SER A 307 -18.51 -6.30 -7.82
C SER A 307 -18.44 -5.32 -6.64
N GLY A 308 -19.36 -5.40 -5.71
CA GLY A 308 -19.39 -4.60 -4.47
C GLY A 308 -20.58 -3.64 -4.40
N THR A 309 -20.67 -2.97 -3.26
CA THR A 309 -21.68 -1.94 -3.00
C THR A 309 -20.99 -0.64 -2.65
N PHE A 310 -21.25 0.40 -3.42
CA PHE A 310 -20.59 1.70 -3.30
C PHE A 310 -21.61 2.80 -3.03
N THR A 311 -21.32 3.59 -2.02
CA THR A 311 -21.93 4.91 -1.83
C THR A 311 -20.80 5.91 -1.82
N ILE A 312 -20.72 6.72 -2.85
CA ILE A 312 -19.66 7.72 -3.04
C ILE A 312 -20.29 9.10 -3.08
N ASP A 313 -19.79 10.02 -2.27
CA ASP A 313 -20.15 11.43 -2.25
C ASP A 313 -18.88 12.28 -2.35
N SER A 314 -18.52 12.68 -3.57
CA SER A 314 -17.24 13.33 -3.89
C SER A 314 -17.45 14.77 -4.36
N ALA A 315 -16.57 15.68 -3.93
CA ALA A 315 -16.57 17.05 -4.41
C ALA A 315 -16.03 17.23 -5.83
N ASP A 316 -15.37 16.19 -6.36
CA ASP A 316 -14.85 16.04 -7.71
C ASP A 316 -15.53 14.80 -8.35
N ASP A 317 -14.87 14.07 -9.26
CA ASP A 317 -15.42 12.85 -9.85
C ASP A 317 -15.64 11.75 -8.81
N ALA A 318 -16.72 10.97 -8.97
CA ALA A 318 -16.89 9.82 -8.07
C ALA A 318 -15.96 8.66 -8.42
N VAL A 319 -15.74 8.39 -9.72
CA VAL A 319 -14.76 7.40 -10.22
C VAL A 319 -14.00 8.02 -11.38
N HIS A 320 -12.68 8.07 -11.28
CA HIS A 320 -11.80 8.72 -12.27
C HIS A 320 -10.65 7.82 -12.73
N SER A 321 -10.32 7.91 -14.03
CA SER A 321 -9.07 7.40 -14.58
C SER A 321 -8.59 8.24 -15.75
N ASN A 322 -7.30 8.58 -15.76
CA ASN A 322 -6.67 9.19 -16.95
C ASN A 322 -6.54 8.16 -18.09
N GLY A 323 -6.76 6.89 -17.83
CA GLY A 323 -6.80 5.81 -18.82
C GLY A 323 -8.19 5.19 -18.95
N SER A 324 -8.36 3.97 -18.50
CA SER A 324 -9.58 3.20 -18.74
C SER A 324 -10.32 2.83 -17.45
N ILE A 325 -11.64 2.82 -17.53
CA ILE A 325 -12.51 2.32 -16.45
C ILE A 325 -13.33 1.13 -16.96
N VAL A 326 -13.32 0.04 -16.18
CA VAL A 326 -14.14 -1.15 -16.44
C VAL A 326 -15.01 -1.45 -15.23
N VAL A 327 -16.32 -1.45 -15.40
CA VAL A 327 -17.29 -1.87 -14.40
C VAL A 327 -17.93 -3.17 -14.85
N ASN A 328 -17.58 -4.29 -14.19
CA ASN A 328 -18.13 -5.61 -14.52
C ASN A 328 -19.43 -5.92 -13.79
N GLY A 329 -19.63 -5.30 -12.62
CA GLY A 329 -20.80 -5.52 -11.78
C GLY A 329 -20.87 -4.58 -10.59
N GLY A 330 -21.66 -4.93 -9.60
CA GLY A 330 -21.84 -4.17 -8.36
C GLY A 330 -23.04 -3.22 -8.37
N THR A 331 -23.23 -2.54 -7.23
CA THR A 331 -24.25 -1.50 -7.04
C THR A 331 -23.54 -0.20 -6.68
N LEU A 332 -23.59 0.80 -7.55
CA LEU A 332 -22.90 2.07 -7.41
C LEU A 332 -23.94 3.19 -7.26
N THR A 333 -23.92 3.85 -6.10
CA THR A 333 -24.66 5.09 -5.85
C THR A 333 -23.65 6.22 -5.77
N LEU A 334 -23.60 7.05 -6.78
CA LEU A 334 -22.60 8.08 -6.99
C LEU A 334 -23.23 9.46 -6.91
N LEU A 335 -22.73 10.29 -6.00
CA LEU A 335 -22.97 11.72 -5.93
C LEU A 335 -21.62 12.38 -6.22
N SER A 336 -21.57 13.30 -7.17
CA SER A 336 -20.34 13.95 -7.60
C SER A 336 -20.55 15.44 -7.82
N GLY A 337 -19.53 16.23 -7.53
CA GLY A 337 -19.50 17.67 -7.82
C GLY A 337 -19.07 17.95 -9.26
N ASP A 338 -18.45 16.97 -9.93
CA ASP A 338 -18.15 16.98 -11.37
C ASP A 338 -18.71 15.69 -12.02
N ASP A 339 -17.92 14.81 -12.57
CA ASP A 339 -18.42 13.63 -13.27
C ASP A 339 -18.71 12.44 -12.33
N GLY A 340 -19.80 11.72 -12.57
CA GLY A 340 -20.07 10.47 -11.84
C GLY A 340 -19.05 9.37 -12.16
N ILE A 341 -18.66 9.23 -13.43
CA ILE A 341 -17.60 8.33 -13.89
C ILE A 341 -16.88 9.00 -15.06
N HIS A 342 -15.58 9.28 -14.90
CA HIS A 342 -14.74 9.92 -15.88
C HIS A 342 -13.57 9.03 -16.31
N ALA A 343 -13.41 8.78 -17.60
CA ALA A 343 -12.28 8.04 -18.17
C ALA A 343 -11.75 8.76 -19.42
N ASP A 344 -10.47 9.15 -19.41
CA ASP A 344 -9.86 9.85 -20.54
C ASP A 344 -9.77 9.01 -21.81
N ALA A 345 -9.62 7.68 -21.68
CA ALA A 345 -9.48 6.78 -22.82
C ALA A 345 -10.73 5.94 -23.07
N THR A 346 -11.15 5.08 -22.15
CA THR A 346 -12.25 4.14 -22.38
C THR A 346 -13.06 3.88 -21.12
N LEU A 347 -14.37 4.04 -21.20
CA LEU A 347 -15.32 3.56 -20.19
C LEU A 347 -16.07 2.34 -20.74
N THR A 348 -16.00 1.22 -20.00
CA THR A 348 -16.71 -0.01 -20.32
C THR A 348 -17.57 -0.44 -19.13
N ILE A 349 -18.88 -0.55 -19.33
CA ILE A 349 -19.81 -1.05 -18.32
C ILE A 349 -20.40 -2.36 -18.84
N ASN A 350 -19.99 -3.48 -18.23
CA ASN A 350 -20.44 -4.82 -18.60
C ASN A 350 -21.68 -5.26 -17.81
N GLY A 351 -21.88 -4.70 -16.61
CA GLY A 351 -23.01 -5.06 -15.75
C GLY A 351 -23.10 -4.16 -14.51
N GLY A 352 -23.94 -4.56 -13.58
CA GLY A 352 -24.18 -3.81 -12.35
C GLY A 352 -25.38 -2.86 -12.43
N ASP A 353 -25.64 -2.19 -11.32
CA ASP A 353 -26.65 -1.15 -11.19
C ASP A 353 -25.96 0.15 -10.74
N THR A 354 -25.98 1.16 -11.60
CA THR A 354 -25.28 2.42 -11.38
C THR A 354 -26.29 3.58 -11.39
N GLN A 355 -26.38 4.28 -10.28
CA GLN A 355 -27.14 5.51 -10.13
C GLN A 355 -26.20 6.68 -9.91
N ILE A 356 -26.24 7.66 -10.78
CA ILE A 356 -25.45 8.89 -10.69
C ILE A 356 -26.41 10.05 -10.41
N THR A 357 -26.03 10.88 -9.44
CA THR A 357 -26.72 12.13 -9.12
C THR A 357 -25.64 13.22 -9.06
N GLU A 358 -25.71 14.18 -9.95
CA GLU A 358 -24.90 15.41 -9.91
C GLU A 358 -25.55 16.45 -9.01
N SER A 359 -24.74 17.28 -8.38
CA SER A 359 -25.22 18.36 -7.50
C SER A 359 -25.37 19.69 -8.24
#